data_6d1d8168172f18c6e00bcd5cffa1f572
#
_entry.id   6d1d8168172f18c6e00bcd5cffa1f572
#
_cell.length_a   1.000
_cell.length_b   1.000
_cell.length_c   1.000
_cell.angle_alpha   90.00
_cell.angle_beta   90.00
_cell.angle_gamma   90.00
#
_symmetry.space_group_name_H-M   'P 1'
#
loop_
_entity.id
_entity.type
_entity.pdbx_description
1 polymer ?
#
loop_
_entity_poly.entity_id
_entity_poly.type
_entity_poly.pdbx_seq_one_letter_code
_entity_poly.pdbx_strand_id
1 'polypeptide(L)'
;KFDVAKVVLRQKGGSTLGGTDIYFDRDVLRLNVDKRGEYIGNFDGDDQILVVTKSGDFYITSFDLNNHYDDDLMLIEKFDAAKVWTAVLYDDEQKYHYIKRFTFEVVKNRTSYLIVGGNSRVDLLTDTVYPRLKVTFGGGDSFREAIEIDAEEFIGVKGYKAKGKRLSNYVVGEVEELEPLRQPEQITDDSSGNPEDVLAGIEIVSTQ
;
A
#
# COMPACT_ATOMS: atom_id res chain seq x y z
N LYS A 1 -6.46 11.84 57.96
CA LYS A 1 -5.61 11.22 56.94
C LYS A 1 -6.32 11.41 55.62
N PHE A 2 -5.86 12.33 54.81
CA PHE A 2 -6.39 12.51 53.47
C PHE A 2 -5.55 11.69 52.54
N ASP A 3 -6.15 10.68 51.86
CA ASP A 3 -5.55 9.97 50.77
C ASP A 3 -5.51 10.91 49.54
N VAL A 4 -4.33 11.33 49.18
CA VAL A 4 -4.10 12.06 47.94
C VAL A 4 -4.16 11.05 46.82
N ALA A 5 -5.31 10.94 46.17
CA ALA A 5 -5.44 10.20 44.94
C ALA A 5 -4.46 10.81 43.92
N LYS A 6 -3.50 10.02 43.49
CA LYS A 6 -2.53 10.38 42.47
C LYS A 6 -3.28 10.52 41.11
N VAL A 7 -3.72 11.72 40.82
CA VAL A 7 -4.30 12.05 39.53
C VAL A 7 -3.16 11.98 38.54
N VAL A 8 -3.09 10.89 37.79
CA VAL A 8 -2.28 10.82 36.57
C VAL A 8 -2.98 11.71 35.57
N LEU A 9 -2.53 12.95 35.46
CA LEU A 9 -2.86 13.80 34.31
C LEU A 9 -2.35 13.07 33.05
N ARG A 10 -3.24 12.29 32.40
CA ARG A 10 -3.09 12.02 31.00
C ARG A 10 -3.18 13.39 30.34
N GLN A 11 -2.07 13.91 29.88
CA GLN A 11 -2.09 15.00 28.91
C GLN A 11 -2.98 14.51 27.76
N LYS A 12 -4.20 14.98 27.72
CA LYS A 12 -4.96 15.09 26.49
C LYS A 12 -4.12 16.04 25.65
N GLY A 13 -3.30 15.48 24.78
CA GLY A 13 -2.59 16.25 23.78
C GLY A 13 -3.63 17.13 23.10
N GLY A 14 -3.44 18.44 23.19
CA GLY A 14 -4.28 19.36 22.47
C GLY A 14 -4.29 18.91 21.02
N SER A 15 -5.45 18.99 20.38
CA SER A 15 -5.63 18.84 18.94
C SER A 15 -4.66 19.80 18.25
N THR A 16 -3.44 19.34 18.01
CA THR A 16 -2.60 19.94 17.00
C THR A 16 -3.20 19.52 15.67
N LEU A 17 -3.59 20.46 14.85
CA LEU A 17 -3.87 20.27 13.43
C LEU A 17 -2.58 19.74 12.79
N GLY A 18 -2.35 18.44 12.84
CA GLY A 18 -1.19 17.77 12.30
C GLY A 18 -0.87 16.52 13.11
N GLY A 19 -0.97 15.35 12.52
CA GLY A 19 -0.60 14.09 13.14
C GLY A 19 0.89 14.02 13.50
N THR A 20 1.35 12.86 13.89
CA THR A 20 2.75 12.59 14.23
C THR A 20 3.47 12.00 13.03
N ASP A 21 4.61 12.58 12.64
CA ASP A 21 5.48 12.02 11.61
C ASP A 21 6.17 10.77 12.13
N ILE A 22 5.96 9.65 11.45
CA ILE A 22 6.50 8.35 11.82
C ILE A 22 7.54 7.93 10.80
N TYR A 23 8.65 7.41 11.32
CA TYR A 23 9.78 6.88 10.57
C TYR A 23 10.03 5.43 10.96
N PHE A 24 10.55 4.65 10.02
CA PHE A 24 10.96 3.27 10.26
C PHE A 24 12.47 3.11 10.11
N ASP A 25 13.10 2.65 11.17
CA ASP A 25 14.53 2.35 11.19
C ASP A 25 14.73 0.84 10.91
N ARG A 26 15.24 0.53 9.71
CA ARG A 26 15.46 -0.86 9.26
C ARG A 26 16.56 -1.58 10.02
N ASP A 27 17.51 -0.85 10.63
CA ASP A 27 18.63 -1.45 11.36
C ASP A 27 18.18 -2.03 12.69
N VAL A 28 17.19 -1.42 13.32
CA VAL A 28 16.63 -1.85 14.60
C VAL A 28 15.21 -2.42 14.49
N LEU A 29 14.62 -2.40 13.28
CA LEU A 29 13.28 -2.89 12.98
C LEU A 29 12.19 -2.26 13.87
N ARG A 30 12.24 -0.94 14.03
CA ARG A 30 11.33 -0.18 14.89
C ARG A 30 10.90 1.14 14.28
N LEU A 31 9.71 1.56 14.71
CA LEU A 31 9.21 2.89 14.46
C LEU A 31 9.90 3.92 15.37
N ASN A 32 9.99 5.15 14.89
CA ASN A 32 10.47 6.27 15.67
C ASN A 32 9.89 7.59 15.18
N VAL A 33 10.05 8.64 16.01
CA VAL A 33 9.70 10.04 15.71
C VAL A 33 10.94 10.92 15.57
N ASP A 34 12.12 10.33 15.68
CA ASP A 34 13.42 11.03 15.69
C ASP A 34 13.99 11.24 14.29
N LYS A 35 13.18 10.99 13.25
CA LYS A 35 13.57 11.09 11.83
C LYS A 35 14.72 10.16 11.42
N ARG A 36 14.80 8.99 12.05
CA ARG A 36 15.78 7.96 11.68
C ARG A 36 15.16 6.97 10.69
N GLY A 37 15.86 6.74 9.58
CA GLY A 37 15.45 5.79 8.56
C GLY A 37 14.40 6.36 7.59
N GLU A 38 13.48 5.53 7.17
CA GLU A 38 12.48 5.78 6.15
C GLU A 38 11.25 6.51 6.72
N TYR A 39 10.83 7.60 6.09
CA TYR A 39 9.57 8.27 6.42
C TYR A 39 8.39 7.46 5.89
N ILE A 40 7.50 7.03 6.76
CA ILE A 40 6.34 6.21 6.38
C ILE A 40 5.01 6.96 6.44
N GLY A 41 4.99 8.19 6.91
CA GLY A 41 3.82 9.03 6.86
C GLY A 41 3.57 9.84 8.12
N ASN A 42 2.57 10.71 8.02
CA ASN A 42 2.00 11.43 9.14
C ASN A 42 0.78 10.64 9.65
N PHE A 43 0.78 10.29 10.93
CA PHE A 43 -0.22 9.43 11.56
C PHE A 43 -1.04 10.18 12.58
N ASP A 44 -2.35 9.98 12.57
CA ASP A 44 -3.29 10.57 13.50
C ASP A 44 -4.31 9.52 13.98
N GLY A 45 -4.75 9.64 15.22
CA GLY A 45 -5.85 8.89 15.82
C GLY A 45 -5.77 7.38 15.58
N ASP A 46 -6.66 6.90 14.73
CA ASP A 46 -6.86 5.47 14.45
C ASP A 46 -6.10 4.97 13.22
N ASP A 47 -5.17 5.76 12.69
CA ASP A 47 -4.34 5.31 11.58
C ASP A 47 -3.59 4.02 11.92
N GLN A 48 -3.38 3.20 10.92
CA GLN A 48 -2.76 1.90 11.07
C GLN A 48 -1.60 1.73 10.10
N ILE A 49 -0.76 0.76 10.37
CA ILE A 49 0.38 0.37 9.55
C ILE A 49 0.07 -0.95 8.88
N LEU A 50 0.33 -1.00 7.58
CA LEU A 50 0.39 -2.22 6.79
C LEU A 50 1.81 -2.75 6.81
N VAL A 51 1.95 -4.04 7.11
CA VAL A 51 3.20 -4.78 7.06
C VAL A 51 3.05 -5.96 6.13
N VAL A 52 4.00 -6.15 5.21
CA VAL A 52 4.07 -7.29 4.31
C VAL A 52 5.47 -7.86 4.33
N THR A 53 5.58 -9.17 4.45
CA THR A 53 6.85 -9.91 4.46
C THR A 53 7.14 -10.55 3.10
N LYS A 54 8.39 -10.89 2.85
CA LYS A 54 8.81 -11.59 1.62
C LYS A 54 8.21 -12.98 1.50
N SER A 55 7.95 -13.64 2.64
CA SER A 55 7.24 -14.92 2.71
C SER A 55 5.78 -14.85 2.30
N GLY A 56 5.21 -13.64 2.19
CA GLY A 56 3.84 -13.41 1.76
C GLY A 56 2.86 -13.23 2.90
N ASP A 57 3.32 -13.16 4.12
CA ASP A 57 2.50 -12.80 5.27
C ASP A 57 2.22 -11.31 5.27
N PHE A 58 1.05 -10.91 5.76
CA PHE A 58 0.75 -9.52 6.02
C PHE A 58 -0.12 -9.35 7.24
N TYR A 59 -0.01 -8.20 7.87
CA TYR A 59 -0.88 -7.79 8.98
C TYR A 59 -1.00 -6.28 9.04
N ILE A 60 -2.07 -5.82 9.71
CA ILE A 60 -2.34 -4.41 9.94
C ILE A 60 -2.34 -4.18 11.44
N THR A 61 -1.53 -3.22 11.89
CA THR A 61 -1.28 -2.96 13.31
C THR A 61 -1.32 -1.46 13.62
N SER A 62 -1.33 -1.13 14.91
CA SER A 62 -1.16 0.25 15.35
C SER A 62 0.27 0.75 15.13
N PHE A 63 0.45 2.07 15.10
CA PHE A 63 1.77 2.71 15.01
C PHE A 63 2.45 2.88 16.40
N ASP A 64 2.31 1.90 17.28
CA ASP A 64 2.99 1.91 18.59
C ASP A 64 4.52 1.80 18.39
N LEU A 65 5.27 2.76 18.94
CA LEU A 65 6.73 2.82 18.84
C LEU A 65 7.44 1.65 19.54
N ASN A 66 6.72 0.91 20.40
CA ASN A 66 7.25 -0.30 21.04
C ASN A 66 7.15 -1.54 20.16
N ASN A 67 6.41 -1.47 19.05
CA ASN A 67 6.34 -2.58 18.12
C ASN A 67 7.71 -2.91 17.54
N HIS A 68 7.97 -4.20 17.42
CA HIS A 68 9.14 -4.76 16.73
C HIS A 68 8.65 -5.52 15.51
N TYR A 69 9.35 -5.35 14.40
CA TYR A 69 8.95 -5.92 13.11
C TYR A 69 9.92 -7.01 12.67
N ASP A 70 9.48 -7.85 11.74
CA ASP A 70 10.24 -8.99 11.25
C ASP A 70 11.40 -8.56 10.33
N ASP A 71 12.47 -9.33 10.29
CA ASP A 71 13.65 -9.08 9.46
C ASP A 71 13.45 -9.42 7.97
N ASP A 72 12.45 -10.24 7.65
CA ASP A 72 12.05 -10.54 6.27
C ASP A 72 11.05 -9.52 5.68
N LEU A 73 10.93 -8.36 6.34
CA LEU A 73 10.06 -7.26 5.94
C LEU A 73 10.30 -6.85 4.49
N MET A 74 9.23 -6.87 3.69
CA MET A 74 9.20 -6.37 2.33
C MET A 74 8.67 -4.93 2.27
N LEU A 75 7.54 -4.69 2.92
CA LEU A 75 6.84 -3.41 2.94
C LEU A 75 6.40 -3.04 4.35
N ILE A 76 6.57 -1.78 4.70
CA ILE A 76 5.93 -1.14 5.84
C ILE A 76 5.48 0.26 5.44
N GLU A 77 4.20 0.56 5.59
CA GLU A 77 3.66 1.87 5.25
C GLU A 77 2.37 2.17 6.03
N LYS A 78 1.90 3.41 5.93
CA LYS A 78 0.56 3.78 6.41
C LYS A 78 -0.50 3.00 5.63
N PHE A 79 -1.40 2.33 6.34
CA PHE A 79 -2.45 1.53 5.72
C PHE A 79 -3.51 2.41 5.05
N ASP A 80 -3.80 2.11 3.82
CA ASP A 80 -4.92 2.67 3.05
C ASP A 80 -5.75 1.53 2.46
N ALA A 81 -7.00 1.39 2.93
CA ALA A 81 -7.90 0.34 2.48
C ALA A 81 -8.37 0.50 1.02
N ALA A 82 -8.26 1.71 0.46
CA ALA A 82 -8.64 1.99 -0.93
C ALA A 82 -7.52 1.70 -1.93
N LYS A 83 -6.28 1.57 -1.45
CA LYS A 83 -5.12 1.36 -2.30
C LYS A 83 -5.17 -0.01 -2.96
N VAL A 84 -5.05 -0.03 -4.28
CA VAL A 84 -4.97 -1.26 -5.08
C VAL A 84 -3.51 -1.66 -5.24
N TRP A 85 -3.24 -2.92 -4.93
CA TRP A 85 -1.92 -3.51 -5.03
C TRP A 85 -1.85 -4.52 -6.16
N THR A 86 -0.70 -4.60 -6.79
CA THR A 86 -0.33 -5.65 -7.73
C THR A 86 0.82 -6.45 -7.14
N ALA A 87 0.65 -7.76 -7.03
CA ALA A 87 1.69 -8.66 -6.55
C ALA A 87 1.99 -9.76 -7.55
N VAL A 88 3.28 -10.06 -7.71
CA VAL A 88 3.77 -11.29 -8.36
C VAL A 88 4.25 -12.23 -7.27
N LEU A 89 3.74 -13.44 -7.28
CA LEU A 89 3.94 -14.45 -6.26
C LEU A 89 4.52 -15.71 -6.89
N TYR A 90 5.53 -16.29 -6.27
CA TYR A 90 6.01 -17.63 -6.60
C TYR A 90 5.34 -18.67 -5.71
N ASP A 91 4.64 -19.62 -6.31
CA ASP A 91 4.01 -20.76 -5.64
C ASP A 91 4.98 -21.95 -5.70
N ASP A 92 5.60 -22.27 -4.56
CA ASP A 92 6.60 -23.34 -4.46
C ASP A 92 5.99 -24.74 -4.62
N GLU A 93 4.73 -24.92 -4.29
CA GLU A 93 4.04 -26.20 -4.47
C GLU A 93 3.79 -26.49 -5.94
N GLN A 94 3.34 -25.50 -6.71
CA GLN A 94 3.02 -25.64 -8.12
C GLN A 94 4.19 -25.28 -9.05
N LYS A 95 5.25 -24.65 -8.52
CA LYS A 95 6.44 -24.20 -9.29
C LYS A 95 6.10 -23.18 -10.38
N TYR A 96 5.09 -22.34 -10.14
CA TYR A 96 4.67 -21.28 -11.07
C TYR A 96 4.58 -19.93 -10.39
N HIS A 97 4.71 -18.88 -11.21
CA HIS A 97 4.44 -17.51 -10.80
C HIS A 97 3.00 -17.14 -11.13
N TYR A 98 2.39 -16.43 -10.18
CA TYR A 98 1.05 -15.89 -10.27
C TYR A 98 1.08 -14.38 -10.07
N ILE A 99 0.24 -13.67 -10.83
CA ILE A 99 -0.02 -12.25 -10.63
C ILE A 99 -1.42 -12.07 -10.08
N LYS A 100 -1.59 -11.15 -9.14
CA LYS A 100 -2.90 -10.74 -8.65
C LYS A 100 -2.93 -9.25 -8.36
N ARG A 101 -4.13 -8.66 -8.49
CA ARG A 101 -4.44 -7.29 -8.09
C ARG A 101 -5.53 -7.33 -7.04
N PHE A 102 -5.34 -6.60 -5.95
CA PHE A 102 -6.20 -6.69 -4.77
C PHE A 102 -6.06 -5.45 -3.88
N THR A 103 -6.96 -5.32 -2.90
CA THR A 103 -6.82 -4.41 -1.77
C THR A 103 -6.53 -5.22 -0.51
N PHE A 104 -5.72 -4.68 0.40
CA PHE A 104 -5.56 -5.27 1.71
C PHE A 104 -6.80 -5.00 2.56
N GLU A 105 -7.18 -5.98 3.36
CA GLU A 105 -8.33 -5.91 4.26
C GLU A 105 -7.87 -6.07 5.70
N VAL A 106 -8.47 -5.30 6.61
CA VAL A 106 -8.22 -5.46 8.04
C VAL A 106 -8.76 -6.80 8.52
N VAL A 107 -7.87 -7.69 8.91
CA VAL A 107 -8.22 -8.97 9.54
C VAL A 107 -7.90 -8.86 11.02
N LYS A 108 -8.94 -8.80 11.86
CA LYS A 108 -8.77 -8.63 13.31
C LYS A 108 -7.93 -9.77 13.90
N ASN A 109 -6.87 -9.38 14.63
CA ASN A 109 -6.01 -10.23 15.46
C ASN A 109 -5.30 -11.37 14.71
N ARG A 110 -4.99 -11.23 13.42
CA ARG A 110 -4.32 -12.28 12.66
C ARG A 110 -3.43 -11.76 11.56
N THR A 111 -2.29 -12.38 11.45
CA THR A 111 -1.53 -12.42 10.20
C THR A 111 -2.36 -13.12 9.14
N SER A 112 -2.47 -12.52 7.97
CA SER A 112 -3.08 -13.09 6.77
C SER A 112 -1.98 -13.39 5.75
N TYR A 113 -2.35 -14.10 4.69
CA TYR A 113 -1.37 -14.59 3.73
C TYR A 113 -1.76 -14.19 2.31
N LEU A 114 -0.81 -13.68 1.55
CA LEU A 114 -0.92 -13.51 0.10
C LEU A 114 -0.71 -14.83 -0.63
N ILE A 115 0.20 -15.64 -0.10
CA ILE A 115 0.51 -16.99 -0.58
C ILE A 115 0.95 -17.83 0.62
N VAL A 116 0.80 -19.14 0.53
CA VAL A 116 1.19 -20.09 1.58
C VAL A 116 1.94 -21.27 0.99
N GLY A 117 2.77 -21.89 1.81
CA GLY A 117 3.42 -23.18 1.55
C GLY A 117 4.89 -23.10 1.14
N GLY A 118 5.70 -23.95 1.71
CA GLY A 118 7.10 -24.19 1.38
C GLY A 118 7.95 -22.93 1.28
N ASN A 119 8.64 -22.78 0.15
CA ASN A 119 9.42 -21.60 -0.20
C ASN A 119 8.64 -20.62 -1.08
N SER A 120 7.31 -20.61 -0.97
CA SER A 120 6.48 -19.61 -1.66
C SER A 120 6.83 -18.22 -1.15
N ARG A 121 6.77 -17.22 -2.04
CA ARG A 121 7.23 -15.87 -1.71
C ARG A 121 6.57 -14.82 -2.60
N VAL A 122 6.69 -13.57 -2.17
CA VAL A 122 6.36 -12.40 -2.97
C VAL A 122 7.62 -11.95 -3.70
N ASP A 123 7.60 -11.99 -5.03
CA ASP A 123 8.73 -11.53 -5.85
C ASP A 123 8.60 -10.03 -6.20
N LEU A 124 7.38 -9.52 -6.32
CA LEU A 124 7.10 -8.11 -6.58
C LEU A 124 5.80 -7.69 -5.88
N LEU A 125 5.80 -6.51 -5.30
CA LEU A 125 4.62 -5.85 -4.74
C LEU A 125 4.69 -4.36 -5.06
N THR A 126 3.66 -3.84 -5.75
CA THR A 126 3.59 -2.43 -6.15
C THR A 126 2.19 -1.88 -6.02
N ASP A 127 2.07 -0.60 -5.72
CA ASP A 127 0.84 0.19 -5.68
C ASP A 127 0.70 1.12 -6.89
N THR A 128 1.57 1.00 -7.87
CA THR A 128 1.49 1.74 -9.13
C THR A 128 0.11 1.55 -9.77
N VAL A 129 -0.54 2.64 -10.18
CA VAL A 129 -1.92 2.62 -10.70
C VAL A 129 -2.02 1.81 -11.99
N TYR A 130 -1.05 1.97 -12.89
CA TYR A 130 -0.96 1.24 -14.17
C TYR A 130 0.35 0.43 -14.22
N PRO A 131 0.46 -0.65 -13.44
CA PRO A 131 1.73 -1.36 -13.31
C PRO A 131 2.05 -2.11 -14.60
N ARG A 132 3.25 -1.87 -15.11
CA ARG A 132 3.81 -2.52 -16.28
C ARG A 132 4.98 -3.38 -15.85
N LEU A 133 4.95 -4.63 -16.23
CA LEU A 133 5.93 -5.61 -15.79
C LEU A 133 6.70 -6.18 -16.98
N LYS A 134 8.01 -6.31 -16.81
CA LYS A 134 8.87 -7.09 -17.71
C LYS A 134 9.16 -8.44 -17.06
N VAL A 135 8.89 -9.50 -17.79
CA VAL A 135 9.09 -10.87 -17.34
C VAL A 135 10.16 -11.50 -18.21
N THR A 136 11.26 -11.91 -17.60
CA THR A 136 12.29 -12.71 -18.23
C THR A 136 12.11 -14.19 -17.88
N PHE A 137 12.68 -15.07 -18.67
CA PHE A 137 12.56 -16.50 -18.47
C PHE A 137 13.89 -17.10 -17.99
N GLY A 138 13.78 -18.18 -17.21
CA GLY A 138 14.91 -18.85 -16.58
C GLY A 138 14.98 -20.34 -16.86
N GLY A 139 15.97 -21.01 -16.29
CA GLY A 139 16.15 -22.44 -16.45
C GLY A 139 16.20 -22.88 -17.93
N GLY A 140 15.43 -23.88 -18.27
CA GLY A 140 15.32 -24.40 -19.65
C GLY A 140 14.65 -23.43 -20.63
N ASP A 141 14.01 -22.39 -20.16
CA ASP A 141 13.30 -21.39 -20.96
C ASP A 141 14.09 -20.08 -21.15
N SER A 142 15.31 -19.99 -20.65
CA SER A 142 16.14 -18.77 -20.67
C SER A 142 16.46 -18.22 -22.06
N PHE A 143 16.26 -19.00 -23.11
CA PHE A 143 16.45 -18.59 -24.53
C PHE A 143 15.27 -17.77 -25.07
N ARG A 144 14.16 -17.69 -24.31
CA ARG A 144 12.97 -16.96 -24.74
C ARG A 144 13.15 -15.46 -24.55
N GLU A 145 12.60 -14.70 -25.49
CA GLU A 145 12.52 -13.26 -25.36
C GLU A 145 11.66 -12.86 -24.16
N ALA A 146 12.07 -11.79 -23.47
CA ALA A 146 11.28 -11.22 -22.38
C ALA A 146 9.92 -10.73 -22.91
N ILE A 147 8.90 -10.82 -22.09
CA ILE A 147 7.58 -10.28 -22.39
C ILE A 147 7.26 -9.10 -21.46
N GLU A 148 6.45 -8.17 -21.95
CA GLU A 148 5.92 -7.08 -21.17
C GLU A 148 4.43 -7.28 -20.94
N ILE A 149 3.98 -6.97 -19.75
CA ILE A 149 2.60 -7.18 -19.29
C ILE A 149 2.09 -5.88 -18.70
N ASP A 150 0.99 -5.36 -19.25
CA ASP A 150 0.14 -4.38 -18.55
C ASP A 150 -0.72 -5.16 -17.54
N ALA A 151 -0.46 -4.96 -16.25
CA ALA A 151 -1.11 -5.75 -15.22
C ALA A 151 -2.62 -5.43 -15.11
N GLU A 152 -3.05 -4.22 -15.46
CA GLU A 152 -4.46 -3.84 -15.45
C GLU A 152 -5.26 -4.55 -16.53
N GLU A 153 -4.71 -4.66 -17.72
CA GLU A 153 -5.31 -5.40 -18.83
C GLU A 153 -5.24 -6.92 -18.59
N PHE A 154 -4.17 -7.37 -17.94
CA PHE A 154 -3.92 -8.79 -17.74
C PHE A 154 -4.84 -9.41 -16.70
N ILE A 155 -5.12 -8.69 -15.59
CA ILE A 155 -5.96 -9.18 -14.49
C ILE A 155 -6.72 -8.06 -13.78
N GLY A 156 -8.03 -8.27 -13.57
CA GLY A 156 -8.86 -7.37 -12.76
C GLY A 156 -8.59 -7.47 -11.26
N VAL A 157 -8.97 -6.44 -10.51
CA VAL A 157 -8.91 -6.41 -9.05
C VAL A 157 -9.86 -7.44 -8.43
N LYS A 158 -9.36 -8.22 -7.47
CA LYS A 158 -10.12 -9.23 -6.70
C LYS A 158 -9.73 -9.14 -5.23
N GLY A 159 -10.37 -9.94 -4.37
CA GLY A 159 -9.95 -10.03 -2.97
C GLY A 159 -8.55 -10.65 -2.81
N TYR A 160 -7.82 -10.28 -1.76
CA TYR A 160 -6.45 -10.74 -1.51
C TYR A 160 -6.32 -12.28 -1.41
N LYS A 161 -7.39 -12.98 -1.05
CA LYS A 161 -7.44 -14.45 -0.99
C LYS A 161 -7.48 -15.14 -2.36
N ALA A 162 -7.76 -14.38 -3.43
CA ALA A 162 -7.76 -14.95 -4.77
C ALA A 162 -6.34 -15.46 -5.12
N LYS A 163 -6.26 -16.62 -5.76
CA LYS A 163 -4.98 -17.20 -6.19
C LYS A 163 -4.26 -16.31 -7.21
N GLY A 164 -5.01 -15.57 -8.01
CA GLY A 164 -4.48 -14.80 -9.12
C GLY A 164 -4.49 -15.57 -10.44
N LYS A 165 -3.83 -15.01 -11.45
CA LYS A 165 -3.67 -15.59 -12.78
C LYS A 165 -2.23 -16.04 -12.95
N ARG A 166 -2.01 -17.21 -13.53
CA ARG A 166 -0.66 -17.67 -13.85
C ARG A 166 0.02 -16.67 -14.79
N LEU A 167 1.22 -16.27 -14.45
CA LEU A 167 1.97 -15.26 -15.19
C LEU A 167 2.48 -15.81 -16.53
N SER A 168 2.98 -17.05 -16.52
CA SER A 168 3.48 -17.76 -17.70
C SER A 168 3.39 -19.28 -17.50
N ASN A 169 3.37 -20.02 -18.60
CA ASN A 169 3.54 -21.47 -18.58
C ASN A 169 5.02 -21.89 -18.62
N TYR A 170 5.91 -20.94 -18.83
CA TYR A 170 7.36 -21.15 -18.88
C TYR A 170 7.98 -20.79 -17.52
N VAL A 171 9.19 -21.25 -17.29
CA VAL A 171 9.93 -20.92 -16.07
C VAL A 171 10.27 -19.44 -16.08
N VAL A 172 9.71 -18.69 -15.14
CA VAL A 172 10.00 -17.26 -14.96
C VAL A 172 11.36 -17.14 -14.29
N GLY A 173 12.23 -16.30 -14.83
CA GLY A 173 13.53 -15.96 -14.26
C GLY A 173 13.43 -14.77 -13.31
N GLU A 174 12.99 -13.64 -13.83
CA GLU A 174 12.88 -12.39 -13.09
C GLU A 174 11.66 -11.60 -13.53
N VAL A 175 11.08 -10.85 -12.61
CA VAL A 175 10.02 -9.89 -12.88
C VAL A 175 10.46 -8.52 -12.40
N GLU A 176 10.46 -7.57 -13.30
CA GLU A 176 10.87 -6.19 -13.08
C GLU A 176 9.69 -5.26 -13.35
N GLU A 177 9.48 -4.26 -12.49
CA GLU A 177 8.51 -3.20 -12.76
C GLU A 177 9.12 -2.18 -13.70
N LEU A 178 8.39 -1.84 -14.76
CA LEU A 178 8.75 -0.81 -15.72
C LEU A 178 7.94 0.46 -15.48
N GLU A 179 8.44 1.57 -15.98
CA GLU A 179 7.69 2.82 -16.00
C GLU A 179 6.33 2.64 -16.70
N PRO A 180 5.23 3.09 -16.10
CA PRO A 180 3.91 3.00 -16.71
C PRO A 180 3.84 3.82 -17.99
N LEU A 181 3.12 3.32 -19.01
CA LEU A 181 2.91 4.04 -20.27
C LEU A 181 1.91 5.18 -20.16
N ARG A 182 1.10 5.19 -19.11
CA ARG A 182 0.08 6.20 -18.82
C ARG A 182 0.14 6.57 -17.34
N GLN A 183 -0.17 7.83 -17.06
CA GLN A 183 -0.27 8.33 -15.70
C GLN A 183 -1.74 8.53 -15.33
N PRO A 184 -2.11 8.45 -14.04
CA PRO A 184 -3.43 8.84 -13.59
C PRO A 184 -3.73 10.27 -14.03
N GLU A 185 -4.92 10.52 -14.57
CA GLU A 185 -5.37 11.88 -14.85
C GLU A 185 -5.34 12.68 -13.55
N GLN A 186 -4.55 13.73 -13.52
CA GLN A 186 -4.60 14.67 -12.42
C GLN A 186 -5.94 15.39 -12.51
N ILE A 187 -6.83 15.10 -11.57
CA ILE A 187 -8.03 15.92 -11.37
C ILE A 187 -7.51 17.26 -10.84
N THR A 188 -7.29 18.21 -11.76
CA THR A 188 -7.09 19.60 -11.39
C THR A 188 -8.45 20.08 -10.89
N ASP A 189 -8.56 20.26 -9.59
CA ASP A 189 -9.70 20.91 -8.95
C ASP A 189 -9.64 22.41 -9.34
N ASP A 190 -10.14 22.70 -10.55
CA ASP A 190 -10.23 24.07 -11.11
C ASP A 190 -11.48 24.75 -10.55
N SER A 191 -11.58 24.77 -9.20
CA SER A 191 -12.60 25.52 -8.47
C SER A 191 -12.10 26.91 -8.04
N SER A 192 -11.28 27.56 -8.86
CA SER A 192 -11.07 29.01 -8.77
C SER A 192 -12.08 29.76 -9.64
N GLY A 193 -13.36 29.49 -9.41
CA GLY A 193 -14.44 30.36 -9.87
C GLY A 193 -14.34 31.68 -9.11
N ASN A 194 -13.90 32.72 -9.81
CA ASN A 194 -13.86 34.10 -9.33
C ASN A 194 -15.27 34.51 -8.82
N PRO A 195 -15.42 35.00 -7.56
CA PRO A 195 -16.73 35.34 -7.02
C PRO A 195 -17.34 36.62 -7.60
N GLU A 196 -16.71 37.24 -8.61
CA GLU A 196 -17.22 38.51 -9.21
C GLU A 196 -18.23 38.34 -10.36
N ASP A 197 -18.47 37.15 -10.89
CA ASP A 197 -19.37 36.94 -12.04
C ASP A 197 -20.83 36.64 -11.65
N VAL A 198 -21.22 36.67 -10.39
CA VAL A 198 -22.60 36.33 -9.94
C VAL A 198 -23.54 37.53 -9.83
N LEU A 199 -23.06 38.75 -10.04
CA LEU A 199 -23.87 39.96 -9.84
C LEU A 199 -24.40 40.66 -11.11
N ALA A 200 -24.18 40.10 -12.28
CA ALA A 200 -24.64 40.71 -13.57
C ALA A 200 -25.86 39.99 -14.17
N GLY A 201 -26.96 39.87 -13.45
CA GLY A 201 -28.14 39.18 -13.97
C GLY A 201 -29.45 39.40 -13.24
N ILE A 202 -29.63 40.51 -12.54
CA ILE A 202 -30.95 40.85 -11.97
C ILE A 202 -31.49 42.08 -12.71
N GLU A 203 -32.20 41.85 -13.80
CA GLU A 203 -33.09 42.88 -14.37
C GLU A 203 -34.35 43.01 -13.51
N ILE A 204 -34.52 44.20 -12.95
CA ILE A 204 -35.76 44.57 -12.24
C ILE A 204 -36.79 44.95 -13.32
N VAL A 205 -37.76 44.09 -13.58
CA VAL A 205 -38.95 44.46 -14.37
C VAL A 205 -39.91 45.20 -13.45
N SER A 206 -39.94 46.51 -13.61
CA SER A 206 -40.94 47.35 -12.98
C SER A 206 -42.19 47.39 -13.90
N THR A 207 -43.32 46.88 -13.39
CA THR A 207 -44.62 46.97 -14.06
C THR A 207 -45.43 48.11 -13.41
N GLN A 208 -45.88 49.02 -14.23
CA GLN A 208 -46.93 50.01 -13.91
C GLN A 208 -48.29 49.35 -13.78
#